data_cdfd19e689caf6b259b5573914b5f67d
#
_entry.id   cdfd19e689caf6b259b5573914b5f67d
#
_cell.length_a   1.000
_cell.length_b   1.000
_cell.length_c   1.000
_cell.angle_alpha   90.00
_cell.angle_beta   90.00
_cell.angle_gamma   90.00
#
_symmetry.space_group_name_H-M   'P 1'
#
loop_
_entity.id
_entity.type
_entity.pdbx_description
1 polymer ?
#
loop_
_entity_poly.entity_id
_entity_poly.type
_entity_poly.pdbx_seq_one_letter_code
_entity_poly.pdbx_strand_id
1 'polypeptide(L)'
;RMGRDDTWARYLDQAGQSLQQTLGLTRPDDIQRLADWLLDSRLRVHCHGGRFSRFLAGYLVTHLRLLRPQCRLLDDGALLPDQLYDLGRQDLLVLFDYRRYQSQAQHVAQAAKARGTRLVLFTDIYASPLREHADLIVSSPVESASPFDSLVPAMAQVEALVATLVARMGAPLDERLEGIDQLRNAFSSHILEE
;
A
#
# COMPACT_ATOMS: atom_id res chain seq x y z
N ARG A 1 -27.67 36.54 -3.31
CA ARG A 1 -26.30 36.16 -3.74
C ARG A 1 -25.98 34.81 -3.11
N MET A 2 -26.36 33.77 -3.77
CA MET A 2 -25.95 32.43 -3.42
C MET A 2 -24.43 32.33 -3.60
N GLY A 3 -23.72 31.97 -2.52
CA GLY A 3 -22.29 32.04 -2.42
C GLY A 3 -21.57 31.20 -3.48
N ARG A 4 -20.36 31.62 -3.81
CA ARG A 4 -19.39 30.82 -4.54
C ARG A 4 -19.43 29.40 -3.99
N ASP A 5 -19.68 28.46 -4.87
CA ASP A 5 -19.69 27.02 -4.58
C ASP A 5 -18.39 26.68 -3.84
N ASP A 6 -18.51 26.41 -2.53
CA ASP A 6 -17.35 26.06 -1.72
C ASP A 6 -16.99 24.59 -1.97
N THR A 7 -16.48 24.35 -3.19
CA THR A 7 -16.04 23.02 -3.63
C THR A 7 -14.98 22.45 -2.68
N TRP A 8 -14.15 23.31 -2.10
CA TRP A 8 -13.12 22.90 -1.15
C TRP A 8 -13.73 22.29 0.12
N ALA A 9 -14.64 23.03 0.79
CA ALA A 9 -15.28 22.53 2.02
C ALA A 9 -16.10 21.27 1.74
N ARG A 10 -16.88 21.26 0.64
CA ARG A 10 -17.65 20.09 0.23
C ARG A 10 -16.78 18.85 -0.02
N TYR A 11 -15.61 19.04 -0.66
CA TYR A 11 -14.67 17.94 -0.88
C TYR A 11 -14.14 17.38 0.43
N LEU A 12 -13.73 18.24 1.37
CA LEU A 12 -13.22 17.82 2.67
C LEU A 12 -14.29 17.13 3.53
N ASP A 13 -15.51 17.63 3.50
CA ASP A 13 -16.65 17.00 4.20
C ASP A 13 -16.90 15.58 3.65
N GLN A 14 -16.98 15.43 2.33
CA GLN A 14 -17.16 14.13 1.70
C GLN A 14 -15.98 13.19 1.98
N ALA A 15 -14.75 13.68 1.97
CA ALA A 15 -13.57 12.88 2.33
C ALA A 15 -13.66 12.38 3.78
N GLY A 16 -14.11 13.23 4.71
CA GLY A 16 -14.37 12.84 6.10
C GLY A 16 -15.43 11.74 6.22
N GLN A 17 -16.54 11.84 5.48
CA GLN A 17 -17.57 10.81 5.43
C GLN A 17 -17.02 9.49 4.87
N SER A 18 -16.23 9.54 3.80
CA SER A 18 -15.59 8.36 3.21
C SER A 18 -14.61 7.67 4.18
N LEU A 19 -13.88 8.45 5.00
CA LEU A 19 -13.04 7.91 6.06
C LEU A 19 -13.86 7.15 7.11
N GLN A 20 -14.99 7.70 7.53
CA GLN A 20 -15.89 7.02 8.48
C GLN A 20 -16.44 5.70 7.90
N GLN A 21 -16.81 5.69 6.63
CA GLN A 21 -17.29 4.47 5.96
C GLN A 21 -16.21 3.38 5.90
N THR A 22 -14.94 3.75 5.87
CA THR A 22 -13.82 2.81 5.79
C THR A 22 -13.71 1.89 7.00
N LEU A 23 -14.13 2.36 8.18
CA LEU A 23 -13.97 1.64 9.46
C LEU A 23 -14.62 0.25 9.49
N GLY A 24 -15.69 0.03 8.75
CA GLY A 24 -16.43 -1.24 8.74
C GLY A 24 -16.13 -2.15 7.54
N LEU A 25 -15.31 -1.70 6.59
CA LEU A 25 -15.15 -2.41 5.30
C LEU A 25 -14.15 -3.55 5.35
N THR A 26 -13.21 -3.53 6.28
CA THR A 26 -12.23 -4.60 6.46
C THR A 26 -12.38 -5.19 7.86
N ARG A 27 -12.43 -6.51 7.94
CA ARG A 27 -12.57 -7.18 9.24
C ARG A 27 -11.32 -6.99 10.08
N PRO A 28 -11.43 -6.75 11.39
CA PRO A 28 -10.26 -6.64 12.28
C PRO A 28 -9.29 -7.82 12.15
N ASP A 29 -9.81 -9.05 12.06
CA ASP A 29 -8.99 -10.26 11.92
C ASP A 29 -8.16 -10.25 10.62
N ASP A 30 -8.71 -9.69 9.54
CA ASP A 30 -8.00 -9.57 8.28
C ASP A 30 -6.85 -8.54 8.37
N ILE A 31 -7.05 -7.45 9.11
CA ILE A 31 -5.97 -6.48 9.40
C ILE A 31 -4.88 -7.12 10.25
N GLN A 32 -5.25 -7.90 11.27
CA GLN A 32 -4.26 -8.61 12.09
C GLN A 32 -3.46 -9.63 11.25
N ARG A 33 -4.13 -10.40 10.39
CA ARG A 33 -3.49 -11.36 9.49
C ARG A 33 -2.56 -10.66 8.49
N LEU A 34 -2.98 -9.51 7.94
CA LEU A 34 -2.13 -8.69 7.08
C LEU A 34 -0.87 -8.22 7.81
N ALA A 35 -1.03 -7.73 9.04
CA ALA A 35 0.08 -7.32 9.87
C ALA A 35 1.03 -8.50 10.19
N ASP A 36 0.50 -9.69 10.46
CA ASP A 36 1.32 -10.90 10.65
C ASP A 36 2.17 -11.21 9.43
N TRP A 37 1.58 -11.15 8.22
CA TRP A 37 2.32 -11.40 6.99
C TRP A 37 3.38 -10.33 6.71
N LEU A 38 3.06 -9.06 6.96
CA LEU A 38 4.01 -7.97 6.75
C LEU A 38 5.17 -7.99 7.75
N LEU A 39 4.98 -8.52 8.95
CA LEU A 39 6.03 -8.66 9.97
C LEU A 39 6.78 -10.01 9.90
N ASP A 40 6.30 -10.98 9.11
CA ASP A 40 6.99 -12.25 8.94
C ASP A 40 8.30 -12.05 8.17
N SER A 41 9.43 -12.15 8.87
CA SER A 41 10.77 -11.97 8.29
C SER A 41 11.15 -12.98 7.20
N ARG A 42 10.41 -14.09 7.08
CA ARG A 42 10.60 -15.11 6.03
C ARG A 42 10.00 -14.70 4.70
N LEU A 43 9.09 -13.72 4.69
CA LEU A 43 8.45 -13.23 3.48
C LEU A 43 9.19 -12.02 2.91
N ARG A 44 9.37 -11.99 1.60
CA ARG A 44 9.77 -10.81 0.86
C ARG A 44 8.51 -10.06 0.45
N VAL A 45 8.46 -8.75 0.69
CA VAL A 45 7.27 -7.94 0.42
C VAL A 45 7.49 -7.12 -0.85
N HIS A 46 6.55 -7.26 -1.77
CA HIS A 46 6.49 -6.50 -3.01
C HIS A 46 5.21 -5.68 -3.03
N CYS A 47 5.30 -4.43 -3.44
CA CYS A 47 4.14 -3.59 -3.65
C CYS A 47 4.07 -3.17 -5.12
N HIS A 48 2.86 -3.10 -5.65
CA HIS A 48 2.61 -2.62 -7.00
C HIS A 48 1.30 -1.85 -7.05
N GLY A 49 1.22 -0.88 -7.94
CA GLY A 49 0.02 -0.11 -8.19
C GLY A 49 0.08 0.56 -9.56
N GLY A 50 -1.06 0.83 -10.15
CA GLY A 50 -1.17 1.47 -11.44
C GLY A 50 -0.89 2.97 -11.38
N ARG A 51 -1.41 3.71 -12.38
CA ARG A 51 -1.09 5.11 -12.64
C ARG A 51 -1.13 6.04 -11.41
N PHE A 52 -2.19 5.98 -10.60
CA PHE A 52 -2.33 6.78 -9.38
C PHE A 52 -2.05 5.96 -8.13
N SER A 53 -2.49 4.71 -8.09
CA SER A 53 -2.33 3.85 -6.93
C SER A 53 -0.87 3.43 -6.68
N ARG A 54 0.04 3.63 -7.65
CA ARG A 54 1.49 3.48 -7.43
C ARG A 54 2.02 4.38 -6.31
N PHE A 55 1.38 5.54 -6.08
CA PHE A 55 1.78 6.43 -4.99
C PHE A 55 1.46 5.81 -3.63
N LEU A 56 0.35 5.07 -3.50
CA LEU A 56 0.03 4.30 -2.30
C LEU A 56 1.03 3.16 -2.09
N ALA A 57 1.35 2.43 -3.16
CA ALA A 57 2.32 1.33 -3.13
C ALA A 57 3.72 1.84 -2.74
N GLY A 58 4.17 2.96 -3.32
CA GLY A 58 5.43 3.59 -3.01
C GLY A 58 5.49 4.12 -1.57
N TYR A 59 4.40 4.75 -1.11
CA TYR A 59 4.29 5.25 0.26
C TYR A 59 4.40 4.09 1.28
N LEU A 60 3.66 3.01 1.06
CA LEU A 60 3.73 1.82 1.92
C LEU A 60 5.15 1.22 1.93
N VAL A 61 5.77 1.01 0.76
CA VAL A 61 7.12 0.45 0.68
C VAL A 61 8.14 1.32 1.39
N THR A 62 8.02 2.64 1.29
CA THR A 62 8.93 3.59 1.96
C THR A 62 8.87 3.41 3.47
N HIS A 63 7.68 3.28 4.04
CA HIS A 63 7.52 2.97 5.46
C HIS A 63 8.01 1.57 5.82
N LEU A 64 7.64 0.54 5.03
CA LEU A 64 8.05 -0.84 5.30
C LEU A 64 9.58 -1.00 5.33
N ARG A 65 10.32 -0.27 4.48
CA ARG A 65 11.79 -0.28 4.49
C ARG A 65 12.39 0.24 5.81
N LEU A 66 11.70 1.13 6.50
CA LEU A 66 12.09 1.55 7.85
C LEU A 66 11.83 0.46 8.88
N LEU A 67 10.78 -0.31 8.70
CA LEU A 67 10.33 -1.33 9.65
C LEU A 67 11.07 -2.66 9.47
N ARG A 68 11.40 -3.05 8.23
CA ARG A 68 11.97 -4.37 7.93
C ARG A 68 12.80 -4.38 6.63
N PRO A 69 13.70 -5.36 6.45
CA PRO A 69 14.37 -5.60 5.15
C PRO A 69 13.44 -6.27 4.14
N GLN A 70 13.94 -6.43 2.89
CA GLN A 70 13.30 -7.18 1.81
C GLN A 70 11.92 -6.64 1.40
N CYS A 71 11.81 -5.30 1.27
CA CYS A 71 10.65 -4.62 0.73
C CYS A 71 10.99 -3.92 -0.58
N ARG A 72 10.20 -4.15 -1.62
CA ARG A 72 10.41 -3.59 -2.96
C ARG A 72 9.12 -3.01 -3.54
N LEU A 73 9.27 -1.92 -4.29
CA LEU A 73 8.27 -1.48 -5.25
C LEU A 73 8.59 -2.14 -6.57
N LEU A 74 7.62 -2.83 -7.17
CA LEU A 74 7.77 -3.38 -8.52
C LEU A 74 7.68 -2.25 -9.55
N ASP A 75 8.51 -2.31 -10.57
CA ASP A 75 8.51 -1.34 -11.66
C ASP A 75 7.29 -1.50 -12.57
N ASP A 76 6.94 -0.43 -13.29
CA ASP A 76 5.82 -0.42 -14.26
C ASP A 76 6.29 -0.63 -15.70
N GLY A 77 7.59 -0.82 -15.90
CA GLY A 77 8.21 -0.84 -17.21
C GLY A 77 8.59 -2.23 -17.73
N ALA A 78 9.56 -2.24 -18.62
CA ALA A 78 10.06 -3.45 -19.27
C ALA A 78 10.61 -4.51 -18.30
N LEU A 79 11.02 -4.10 -17.10
CA LEU A 79 11.55 -5.00 -16.07
C LEU A 79 10.47 -5.72 -15.24
N LEU A 80 9.21 -5.31 -15.36
CA LEU A 80 8.14 -5.91 -14.57
C LEU A 80 7.97 -7.42 -14.81
N PRO A 81 8.01 -7.94 -16.05
CA PRO A 81 7.93 -9.39 -16.30
C PRO A 81 9.05 -10.17 -15.62
N ASP A 82 10.28 -9.65 -15.63
CA ASP A 82 11.45 -10.30 -15.01
C ASP A 82 11.26 -10.38 -13.49
N GLN A 83 10.81 -9.27 -12.88
CA GLN A 83 10.51 -9.22 -11.44
C GLN A 83 9.36 -10.16 -11.04
N LEU A 84 8.34 -10.27 -11.87
CA LEU A 84 7.23 -11.20 -11.64
C LEU A 84 7.66 -12.66 -11.80
N TYR A 85 8.61 -12.94 -12.69
CA TYR A 85 9.15 -14.28 -12.91
C TYR A 85 9.84 -14.82 -11.65
N ASP A 86 10.52 -13.96 -10.89
CA ASP A 86 11.25 -14.31 -9.66
C ASP A 86 10.37 -14.45 -8.41
N LEU A 87 9.08 -14.14 -8.50
CA LEU A 87 8.15 -14.31 -7.38
C LEU A 87 7.91 -15.79 -7.08
N GLY A 88 7.57 -16.10 -5.83
CA GLY A 88 7.29 -17.46 -5.37
C GLY A 88 6.54 -17.51 -4.05
N ARG A 89 6.55 -18.68 -3.41
CA ARG A 89 5.81 -18.95 -2.17
C ARG A 89 6.30 -18.16 -0.95
N GLN A 90 7.53 -17.65 -1.01
CA GLN A 90 8.11 -16.80 0.04
C GLN A 90 7.90 -15.30 -0.24
N ASP A 91 7.01 -14.97 -1.17
CA ASP A 91 6.70 -13.60 -1.53
C ASP A 91 5.27 -13.23 -1.13
N LEU A 92 5.13 -12.00 -0.69
CA LEU A 92 3.87 -11.32 -0.45
C LEU A 92 3.77 -10.15 -1.42
N LEU A 93 2.77 -10.17 -2.28
CA LEU A 93 2.45 -9.05 -3.16
C LEU A 93 1.30 -8.24 -2.57
N VAL A 94 1.53 -6.96 -2.31
CA VAL A 94 0.50 -5.98 -1.98
C VAL A 94 0.20 -5.19 -3.25
N LEU A 95 -0.97 -5.44 -3.82
CA LEU A 95 -1.42 -4.86 -5.07
C LEU A 95 -2.49 -3.80 -4.82
N PHE A 96 -2.29 -2.60 -5.36
CA PHE A 96 -3.24 -1.49 -5.29
C PHE A 96 -3.91 -1.30 -6.65
N ASP A 97 -5.19 -1.66 -6.75
CA ASP A 97 -5.98 -1.54 -7.97
C ASP A 97 -7.37 -1.01 -7.66
N TYR A 98 -7.65 0.19 -8.16
CA TYR A 98 -8.88 0.92 -7.93
C TYR A 98 -9.62 1.15 -9.24
N ARG A 99 -10.85 1.59 -9.16
CA ARG A 99 -11.76 1.84 -10.29
C ARG A 99 -11.03 2.39 -11.52
N ARG A 100 -11.46 2.01 -12.72
CA ARG A 100 -10.76 2.01 -14.00
C ARG A 100 -9.63 0.97 -14.02
N TYR A 101 -9.93 -0.20 -13.47
CA TYR A 101 -9.04 -1.35 -13.35
C TYR A 101 -8.18 -1.55 -14.59
N GLN A 102 -6.88 -1.65 -14.39
CA GLN A 102 -5.93 -1.74 -15.50
C GLN A 102 -5.66 -3.20 -15.85
N SER A 103 -5.60 -3.51 -17.15
CA SER A 103 -5.24 -4.85 -17.63
C SER A 103 -3.88 -5.31 -17.11
N GLN A 104 -2.94 -4.39 -16.91
CA GLN A 104 -1.63 -4.70 -16.32
C GLN A 104 -1.74 -5.26 -14.90
N ALA A 105 -2.61 -4.69 -14.05
CA ALA A 105 -2.83 -5.19 -12.70
C ALA A 105 -3.37 -6.63 -12.71
N GLN A 106 -4.21 -6.98 -13.69
CA GLN A 106 -4.70 -8.34 -13.87
C GLN A 106 -3.58 -9.31 -14.24
N HIS A 107 -2.71 -8.95 -15.18
CA HIS A 107 -1.54 -9.77 -15.52
C HIS A 107 -0.59 -9.95 -14.33
N VAL A 108 -0.37 -8.89 -13.54
CA VAL A 108 0.44 -8.96 -12.31
C VAL A 108 -0.16 -9.94 -11.30
N ALA A 109 -1.47 -9.84 -11.03
CA ALA A 109 -2.15 -10.73 -10.11
C ALA A 109 -2.09 -12.20 -10.56
N GLN A 110 -2.38 -12.46 -11.83
CA GLN A 110 -2.34 -13.80 -12.41
C GLN A 110 -0.93 -14.41 -12.35
N ALA A 111 0.09 -13.62 -12.73
CA ALA A 111 1.49 -14.06 -12.69
C ALA A 111 1.95 -14.40 -11.26
N ALA A 112 1.59 -13.58 -10.28
CA ALA A 112 1.89 -13.82 -8.87
C ALA A 112 1.21 -15.10 -8.36
N LYS A 113 -0.08 -15.27 -8.63
CA LYS A 113 -0.82 -16.46 -8.19
C LYS A 113 -0.32 -17.74 -8.84
N ALA A 114 0.02 -17.73 -10.13
CA ALA A 114 0.59 -18.88 -10.82
C ALA A 114 1.91 -19.37 -10.19
N ARG A 115 2.61 -18.49 -9.46
CA ARG A 115 3.87 -18.80 -8.74
C ARG A 115 3.68 -19.11 -7.26
N GLY A 116 2.43 -19.11 -6.80
CA GLY A 116 2.10 -19.38 -5.39
C GLY A 116 2.40 -18.21 -4.44
N THR A 117 2.57 -17.01 -4.96
CA THR A 117 2.74 -15.78 -4.20
C THR A 117 1.45 -15.43 -3.45
N ARG A 118 1.55 -15.05 -2.19
CA ARG A 118 0.41 -14.48 -1.47
C ARG A 118 0.06 -13.12 -2.03
N LEU A 119 -1.23 -12.88 -2.23
CA LEU A 119 -1.75 -11.63 -2.79
C LEU A 119 -2.67 -10.92 -1.80
N VAL A 120 -2.30 -9.70 -1.44
CA VAL A 120 -3.18 -8.75 -0.75
C VAL A 120 -3.62 -7.70 -1.76
N LEU A 121 -4.93 -7.52 -1.89
CA LEU A 121 -5.51 -6.53 -2.79
C LEU A 121 -6.08 -5.36 -1.98
N PHE A 122 -5.52 -4.17 -2.19
CA PHE A 122 -6.14 -2.91 -1.82
C PHE A 122 -6.97 -2.41 -2.99
N THR A 123 -8.27 -2.23 -2.80
CA THR A 123 -9.19 -1.89 -3.88
C THR A 123 -10.37 -1.07 -3.39
N ASP A 124 -11.24 -0.66 -4.30
CA ASP A 124 -12.50 0.00 -3.96
C ASP A 124 -13.59 -0.99 -3.54
N ILE A 125 -14.74 -0.45 -3.16
CA ILE A 125 -15.91 -1.22 -2.74
C ILE A 125 -16.64 -1.95 -3.89
N TYR A 126 -16.26 -1.66 -5.13
CA TYR A 126 -16.87 -2.27 -6.30
C TYR A 126 -16.24 -3.63 -6.62
N ALA A 127 -16.81 -4.32 -7.58
CA ALA A 127 -16.38 -5.67 -7.94
C ALA A 127 -15.12 -5.65 -8.83
N SER A 128 -13.95 -5.34 -8.25
CA SER A 128 -12.68 -5.52 -8.98
C SER A 128 -12.54 -6.97 -9.46
N PRO A 129 -12.15 -7.19 -10.73
CA PRO A 129 -11.90 -8.53 -11.25
C PRO A 129 -10.74 -9.24 -10.56
N LEU A 130 -9.93 -8.52 -9.79
CA LEU A 130 -8.77 -9.07 -9.07
C LEU A 130 -9.13 -9.75 -7.75
N ARG A 131 -10.37 -9.57 -7.27
CA ARG A 131 -10.81 -10.12 -5.98
C ARG A 131 -10.69 -11.65 -5.93
N GLU A 132 -10.90 -12.35 -7.05
CA GLU A 132 -10.78 -13.81 -7.14
C GLU A 132 -9.34 -14.32 -6.96
N HIS A 133 -8.35 -13.48 -7.21
CA HIS A 133 -6.92 -13.81 -7.05
C HIS A 133 -6.37 -13.48 -5.66
N ALA A 134 -7.10 -12.69 -4.87
CA ALA A 134 -6.62 -12.18 -3.59
C ALA A 134 -6.82 -13.17 -2.45
N ASP A 135 -5.80 -13.33 -1.61
CA ASP A 135 -5.87 -14.07 -0.35
C ASP A 135 -6.42 -13.21 0.79
N LEU A 136 -6.33 -11.87 0.63
CA LEU A 136 -6.87 -10.89 1.54
C LEU A 136 -7.22 -9.61 0.77
N ILE A 137 -8.34 -8.98 1.14
CA ILE A 137 -8.84 -7.77 0.47
C ILE A 137 -9.05 -6.67 1.50
N VAL A 138 -8.51 -5.48 1.18
CA VAL A 138 -8.73 -4.25 1.92
C VAL A 138 -9.47 -3.28 1.01
N SER A 139 -10.71 -2.95 1.36
CA SER A 139 -11.58 -2.12 0.53
C SER A 139 -11.76 -0.72 1.12
N SER A 140 -11.86 0.28 0.23
CA SER A 140 -12.20 1.67 0.62
C SER A 140 -13.15 2.31 -0.38
N PRO A 141 -13.96 3.31 0.05
CA PRO A 141 -14.68 4.17 -0.88
C PRO A 141 -13.70 4.98 -1.74
N VAL A 142 -14.12 5.35 -2.94
CA VAL A 142 -13.35 6.19 -3.87
C VAL A 142 -14.12 7.42 -4.35
N GLU A 143 -15.35 7.56 -3.91
CA GLU A 143 -16.22 8.67 -4.29
C GLU A 143 -15.66 10.00 -3.79
N SER A 144 -15.76 11.01 -4.62
CA SER A 144 -15.37 12.37 -4.26
C SER A 144 -16.28 13.42 -4.88
N ALA A 145 -16.21 14.64 -4.39
CA ALA A 145 -16.90 15.80 -4.95
C ALA A 145 -16.25 16.31 -6.25
N SER A 146 -15.43 15.50 -6.91
CA SER A 146 -14.76 15.83 -8.19
C SER A 146 -14.99 14.73 -9.22
N PRO A 147 -14.66 14.96 -10.51
CA PRO A 147 -14.68 13.90 -11.53
C PRO A 147 -13.63 12.81 -11.33
N PHE A 148 -12.70 13.00 -10.42
CA PHE A 148 -11.63 12.06 -10.11
C PHE A 148 -11.95 11.26 -8.86
N ASP A 149 -11.57 10.00 -8.86
CA ASP A 149 -11.65 9.15 -7.67
C ASP A 149 -10.71 9.64 -6.56
N SER A 150 -11.16 9.57 -5.31
CA SER A 150 -10.34 9.91 -4.16
C SER A 150 -9.56 8.69 -3.66
N LEU A 151 -8.27 8.87 -3.42
CA LEU A 151 -7.42 7.88 -2.73
C LEU A 151 -7.20 8.24 -1.24
N VAL A 152 -7.87 9.27 -0.73
CA VAL A 152 -7.74 9.67 0.69
C VAL A 152 -8.09 8.53 1.64
N PRO A 153 -9.21 7.81 1.49
CA PRO A 153 -9.52 6.69 2.38
C PRO A 153 -8.48 5.56 2.29
N ALA A 154 -8.01 5.25 1.09
CA ALA A 154 -6.97 4.25 0.87
C ALA A 154 -5.62 4.65 1.51
N MET A 155 -5.24 5.93 1.41
CA MET A 155 -4.04 6.44 2.07
C MET A 155 -4.15 6.33 3.59
N ALA A 156 -5.30 6.71 4.15
CA ALA A 156 -5.54 6.57 5.58
C ALA A 156 -5.46 5.10 6.05
N GLN A 157 -5.92 4.14 5.24
CA GLN A 157 -5.76 2.71 5.53
C GLN A 157 -4.28 2.29 5.53
N VAL A 158 -3.48 2.81 4.59
CA VAL A 158 -2.03 2.55 4.56
C VAL A 158 -1.35 3.11 5.81
N GLU A 159 -1.68 4.34 6.21
CA GLU A 159 -1.15 4.95 7.44
C GLU A 159 -1.57 4.19 8.70
N ALA A 160 -2.84 3.80 8.80
CA ALA A 160 -3.35 3.00 9.91
C ALA A 160 -2.66 1.61 9.98
N LEU A 161 -2.39 1.00 8.83
CA LEU A 161 -1.62 -0.24 8.76
C LEU A 161 -0.20 -0.04 9.27
N VAL A 162 0.50 1.00 8.82
CA VAL A 162 1.85 1.33 9.31
C VAL A 162 1.84 1.56 10.82
N ALA A 163 0.89 2.33 11.34
CA ALA A 163 0.74 2.54 12.78
C ALA A 163 0.52 1.22 13.54
N THR A 164 -0.28 0.31 12.98
CA THR A 164 -0.51 -1.04 13.55
C THR A 164 0.79 -1.85 13.59
N LEU A 165 1.60 -1.82 12.53
CA LEU A 165 2.89 -2.51 12.49
C LEU A 165 3.86 -1.94 13.53
N VAL A 166 3.99 -0.63 13.61
CA VAL A 166 4.84 0.08 14.59
C VAL A 166 4.45 -0.31 16.02
N ALA A 167 3.15 -0.27 16.34
CA ALA A 167 2.65 -0.64 17.67
C ALA A 167 2.98 -2.10 18.06
N ARG A 168 3.15 -2.99 17.08
CA ARG A 168 3.45 -4.41 17.32
C ARG A 168 4.95 -4.72 17.42
N MET A 169 5.81 -3.85 16.90
CA MET A 169 7.26 -4.11 16.83
C MET A 169 7.98 -3.78 18.12
N GLY A 170 7.63 -2.69 18.81
CA GLY A 170 8.28 -2.30 20.06
C GLY A 170 9.79 -2.04 19.92
N ALA A 171 10.57 -2.42 20.94
CA ALA A 171 12.01 -2.17 21.02
C ALA A 171 12.86 -2.59 19.80
N PRO A 172 12.60 -3.70 19.09
CA PRO A 172 13.34 -4.03 17.86
C PRO A 172 13.25 -2.99 16.77
N LEU A 173 12.17 -2.18 16.74
CA LEU A 173 12.03 -1.07 15.81
C LEU A 173 12.98 0.07 16.18
N ASP A 174 13.09 0.40 17.45
CA ASP A 174 13.96 1.49 17.93
C ASP A 174 15.42 1.22 17.55
N GLU A 175 15.91 0.01 17.80
CA GLU A 175 17.28 -0.40 17.42
C GLU A 175 17.50 -0.29 15.90
N ARG A 176 16.51 -0.67 15.09
CA ARG A 176 16.60 -0.58 13.63
C ARG A 176 16.64 0.88 13.17
N LEU A 177 15.79 1.75 13.71
CA LEU A 177 15.73 3.16 13.33
C LEU A 177 17.01 3.88 13.74
N GLU A 178 17.55 3.61 14.93
CA GLU A 178 18.83 4.15 15.38
C GLU A 178 19.98 3.74 14.44
N GLY A 179 20.03 2.47 14.03
CA GLY A 179 21.03 2.01 13.07
C GLY A 179 20.91 2.67 11.68
N ILE A 180 19.70 2.90 11.20
CA ILE A 180 19.45 3.62 9.94
C ILE A 180 19.91 5.09 10.08
N ASP A 181 19.61 5.76 11.19
CA ASP A 181 19.95 7.16 11.40
C ASP A 181 21.45 7.34 11.57
N GLN A 182 22.16 6.42 12.20
CA GLN A 182 23.62 6.43 12.25
C GLN A 182 24.23 6.39 10.84
N LEU A 183 23.72 5.52 9.94
CA LEU A 183 24.17 5.48 8.56
C LEU A 183 23.86 6.78 7.82
N ARG A 184 22.65 7.32 7.95
CA ARG A 184 22.27 8.59 7.33
C ARG A 184 23.20 9.74 7.74
N ASN A 185 23.51 9.83 9.03
CA ASN A 185 24.40 10.84 9.56
C ASN A 185 25.83 10.69 8.99
N ALA A 186 26.33 9.46 8.87
CA ALA A 186 27.64 9.21 8.26
C ALA A 186 27.69 9.62 6.78
N PHE A 187 26.62 9.37 6.01
CA PHE A 187 26.54 9.81 4.61
C PHE A 187 26.40 11.33 4.46
N SER A 188 25.67 12.00 5.39
CA SER A 188 25.46 13.45 5.33
C SER A 188 26.73 14.23 5.70
N SER A 189 27.58 13.72 6.57
CA SER A 189 28.85 14.37 6.93
C SER A 189 29.87 14.41 5.80
N HIS A 190 29.82 13.46 4.84
CA HIS A 190 30.69 13.46 3.68
C HIS A 190 30.29 14.45 2.57
N ILE A 191 29.02 14.90 2.54
CA ILE A 191 28.54 15.85 1.52
C ILE A 191 28.92 17.28 1.87
N LEU A 192 29.30 17.57 3.11
CA LEU A 192 29.66 18.89 3.58
C LEU A 192 31.20 19.13 3.57
N GLU A 193 32.01 18.15 3.19
CA GLU A 193 33.49 18.22 3.12
C GLU A 193 34.04 18.35 1.69
N GLU A 194 33.17 18.40 0.64
CA GLU A 194 33.50 18.72 -0.76
C GLU A 194 32.99 20.14 -1.15
#